data_df98fc42af66051582ea63f612252331
#
_entry.id   df98fc42af66051582ea63f612252331
#
_cell.length_a   1.000
_cell.length_b   1.000
_cell.length_c   1.000
_cell.angle_alpha   90.00
_cell.angle_beta   90.00
_cell.angle_gamma   90.00
#
_symmetry.space_group_name_H-M   'P 1'
#
loop_
_entity.id
_entity.type
_entity.pdbx_description
1 polymer ?
#
loop_
_entity_poly.entity_id
_entity_poly.type
_entity_poly.pdbx_seq_one_letter_code
_entity_poly.pdbx_strand_id
1 'polypeptide(L)'
;MQADSYVICVVLNGYKWVENMEKRDRILVPEPVIKENVWGGNRLVTEFHYKSEGSGYGECWGISAHPHGDCVIAEGEYAGITLSRLYREHRELFGNLKNPEFPLLVKIIDAQDKLSIQVHPDDAYAGEHENGSLGKTECWYVMDCPEDAELVIGHRAKTREELADMVHAGRYEELIRRVPVKKGDFLQIEPGTVHAITEGLLILETQQSSDITYRVYDYGRLVDGKPRPIHVEQSIQVANVPDESDRKALKHTQGYSANRMHELVSCPFYKVWKLKVEGEFLADQDQPFLLVSVIEGSGTLDGRKVRRGDHLILPAGYGEMCFSGDMELILSTAVEEGME
;
A
#
# COMPACT_ATOMS: atom_id res chain seq x y z
N MET A 1 48.09 -31.07 7.60
CA MET A 1 46.76 -30.89 8.13
C MET A 1 46.24 -29.48 7.80
N GLN A 2 46.14 -29.12 6.53
CA GLN A 2 45.66 -27.82 6.08
C GLN A 2 44.85 -27.88 4.77
N ALA A 3 44.52 -29.08 4.28
CA ALA A 3 43.77 -29.28 3.04
C ALA A 3 42.25 -29.47 3.24
N ASP A 4 41.84 -29.94 4.43
CA ASP A 4 40.41 -30.32 4.65
C ASP A 4 39.50 -29.12 4.99
N SER A 5 40.07 -28.01 5.51
CA SER A 5 39.28 -26.84 5.87
C SER A 5 38.80 -26.03 4.65
N TYR A 6 39.53 -26.08 3.54
CA TYR A 6 39.15 -25.36 2.32
C TYR A 6 38.03 -26.07 1.54
N VAL A 7 38.03 -27.40 1.56
CA VAL A 7 37.00 -28.20 0.86
C VAL A 7 35.63 -28.07 1.54
N ILE A 8 35.61 -28.04 2.89
CA ILE A 8 34.38 -27.88 3.67
C ILE A 8 33.77 -26.48 3.46
N CYS A 9 34.59 -25.43 3.39
CA CYS A 9 34.10 -24.06 3.18
C CYS A 9 33.50 -23.85 1.78
N VAL A 10 34.10 -24.47 0.75
CA VAL A 10 33.60 -24.39 -0.65
C VAL A 10 32.29 -25.17 -0.81
N VAL A 11 32.18 -26.33 -0.15
CA VAL A 11 30.93 -27.15 -0.20
C VAL A 11 29.78 -26.43 0.55
N LEU A 12 30.05 -25.88 1.73
CA LEU A 12 29.02 -25.13 2.48
C LEU A 12 28.56 -23.86 1.74
N ASN A 13 29.47 -23.13 1.10
CA ASN A 13 29.11 -21.98 0.28
C ASN A 13 28.36 -22.40 -1.00
N GLY A 14 28.68 -23.53 -1.59
CA GLY A 14 27.98 -24.08 -2.75
C GLY A 14 26.53 -24.49 -2.38
N TYR A 15 26.31 -25.17 -1.28
CA TYR A 15 24.97 -25.53 -0.81
C TYR A 15 24.14 -24.30 -0.47
N LYS A 16 24.69 -23.33 0.23
CA LYS A 16 24.01 -22.07 0.54
C LYS A 16 23.65 -21.28 -0.74
N TRP A 17 24.48 -21.36 -1.77
CA TRP A 17 24.24 -20.68 -3.05
C TRP A 17 23.09 -21.35 -3.82
N VAL A 18 23.04 -22.68 -3.86
CA VAL A 18 21.96 -23.45 -4.50
C VAL A 18 20.63 -23.24 -3.75
N GLU A 19 20.63 -23.29 -2.42
CA GLU A 19 19.45 -23.04 -1.60
C GLU A 19 18.88 -21.63 -1.80
N ASN A 20 19.74 -20.62 -1.88
CA ASN A 20 19.34 -19.25 -2.16
C ASN A 20 18.81 -19.07 -3.59
N MET A 21 19.29 -19.84 -4.58
CA MET A 21 18.74 -19.80 -5.94
C MET A 21 17.30 -20.39 -5.98
N GLU A 22 17.07 -21.51 -5.33
CA GLU A 22 15.73 -22.13 -5.24
C GLU A 22 14.73 -21.23 -4.51
N LYS A 23 15.16 -20.57 -3.40
CA LYS A 23 14.34 -19.60 -2.67
C LYS A 23 14.00 -18.38 -3.52
N ARG A 24 14.97 -17.80 -4.20
CA ARG A 24 14.78 -16.64 -5.07
C ARG A 24 13.72 -16.91 -6.14
N ASP A 25 13.69 -18.12 -6.69
CA ASP A 25 12.77 -18.51 -7.75
C ASP A 25 11.31 -18.66 -7.24
N ARG A 26 11.11 -18.71 -5.93
CA ARG A 26 9.78 -18.70 -5.28
C ARG A 26 9.21 -17.30 -5.10
N ILE A 27 10.01 -16.23 -5.22
CA ILE A 27 9.55 -14.84 -5.11
C ILE A 27 8.64 -14.52 -6.29
N LEU A 28 7.41 -14.13 -6.01
CA LEU A 28 6.47 -13.66 -7.03
C LEU A 28 6.71 -12.17 -7.32
N VAL A 29 6.81 -11.83 -8.59
CA VAL A 29 7.09 -10.46 -9.05
C VAL A 29 5.89 -9.97 -9.84
N PRO A 30 4.98 -9.20 -9.24
CA PRO A 30 3.87 -8.58 -9.97
C PRO A 30 4.39 -7.47 -10.88
N GLU A 31 3.88 -7.40 -12.10
CA GLU A 31 4.08 -6.25 -12.98
C GLU A 31 3.09 -5.15 -12.57
N PRO A 32 3.57 -3.96 -12.17
CA PRO A 32 2.71 -2.89 -11.70
C PRO A 32 1.77 -2.36 -12.78
N VAL A 33 0.54 -2.01 -12.40
CA VAL A 33 -0.43 -1.35 -13.26
C VAL A 33 -0.40 0.15 -13.01
N ILE A 34 -0.03 0.93 -14.03
CA ILE A 34 0.08 2.40 -13.94
C ILE A 34 -1.20 3.03 -14.42
N LYS A 35 -1.71 4.02 -13.68
CA LYS A 35 -2.97 4.71 -13.95
C LYS A 35 -2.79 6.20 -14.12
N GLU A 36 -3.43 6.73 -15.17
CA GLU A 36 -3.54 8.16 -15.39
C GLU A 36 -4.63 8.76 -14.50
N ASN A 37 -4.33 9.88 -13.89
CA ASN A 37 -5.24 10.61 -13.01
C ASN A 37 -5.12 12.11 -13.28
N VAL A 38 -6.22 12.85 -13.21
CA VAL A 38 -6.23 14.31 -13.45
C VAL A 38 -5.35 15.12 -12.49
N TRP A 39 -4.97 14.52 -11.38
CA TRP A 39 -4.08 15.07 -10.36
C TRP A 39 -2.69 14.42 -10.36
N GLY A 40 -2.45 13.48 -11.31
CA GLY A 40 -1.22 12.70 -11.36
C GLY A 40 -0.01 13.49 -11.81
N GLY A 41 1.16 13.06 -11.30
CA GLY A 41 2.47 13.60 -11.62
C GLY A 41 3.23 12.80 -12.65
N ASN A 42 4.55 12.92 -12.61
CA ASN A 42 5.47 12.20 -13.48
C ASN A 42 6.53 11.40 -12.68
N ARG A 43 6.54 11.48 -11.34
CA ARG A 43 7.57 10.80 -10.52
C ARG A 43 7.57 9.29 -10.70
N LEU A 44 6.40 8.67 -10.94
CA LEU A 44 6.29 7.24 -11.22
C LEU A 44 7.12 6.82 -12.44
N VAL A 45 7.29 7.68 -13.43
CA VAL A 45 8.14 7.43 -14.60
C VAL A 45 9.58 7.90 -14.36
N THR A 46 9.77 9.12 -13.84
CA THR A 46 11.10 9.75 -13.75
C THR A 46 11.96 9.21 -12.62
N GLU A 47 11.35 8.81 -11.49
CA GLU A 47 12.07 8.35 -10.31
C GLU A 47 11.97 6.83 -10.10
N PHE A 48 10.84 6.22 -10.47
CA PHE A 48 10.61 4.77 -10.31
C PHE A 48 10.87 3.98 -11.58
N HIS A 49 11.01 4.69 -12.72
CA HIS A 49 11.28 4.10 -14.03
C HIS A 49 10.23 3.08 -14.48
N TYR A 50 8.98 3.23 -14.05
CA TYR A 50 7.89 2.44 -14.58
C TYR A 50 7.66 2.77 -16.05
N LYS A 51 7.46 1.75 -16.86
CA LYS A 51 7.23 1.93 -18.29
C LYS A 51 5.83 2.50 -18.51
N SER A 52 5.76 3.61 -19.22
CA SER A 52 4.50 4.25 -19.59
C SER A 52 4.68 5.19 -20.77
N GLU A 53 3.63 5.36 -21.58
CA GLU A 53 3.61 6.16 -22.82
C GLU A 53 2.69 7.37 -22.66
N GLY A 54 2.82 8.19 -21.67
CA GLY A 54 1.93 9.33 -21.47
C GLY A 54 2.43 10.26 -20.38
N SER A 55 1.53 10.95 -19.72
CA SER A 55 1.79 11.87 -18.62
C SER A 55 0.59 11.90 -17.65
N GLY A 56 0.79 12.44 -16.44
CA GLY A 56 -0.29 12.52 -15.47
C GLY A 56 -0.58 11.19 -14.77
N TYR A 57 0.48 10.41 -14.53
CA TYR A 57 0.35 9.15 -13.81
C TYR A 57 0.28 9.40 -12.32
N GLY A 58 -0.91 9.22 -11.76
CA GLY A 58 -1.15 9.45 -10.34
C GLY A 58 -1.01 8.20 -9.49
N GLU A 59 -1.25 7.01 -10.04
CA GLU A 59 -1.18 5.77 -9.27
C GLU A 59 -0.38 4.68 -9.97
N CYS A 60 0.48 4.02 -9.19
CA CYS A 60 1.07 2.73 -9.51
C CYS A 60 0.43 1.69 -8.58
N TRP A 61 -0.38 0.78 -9.12
CA TRP A 61 -0.87 -0.38 -8.39
C TRP A 61 0.21 -1.46 -8.43
N GLY A 62 1.08 -1.44 -7.43
CA GLY A 62 2.27 -2.29 -7.38
C GLY A 62 1.95 -3.74 -7.08
N ILE A 63 0.95 -4.00 -6.24
CA ILE A 63 0.41 -5.34 -5.94
C ILE A 63 -1.10 -5.24 -5.93
N SER A 64 -1.76 -5.84 -6.90
CA SER A 64 -3.20 -5.77 -7.08
C SER A 64 -3.75 -7.01 -7.78
N ALA A 65 -4.83 -7.56 -7.25
CA ALA A 65 -5.69 -8.55 -7.90
C ALA A 65 -7.08 -7.97 -8.23
N HIS A 66 -7.23 -6.65 -8.11
CA HIS A 66 -8.51 -5.97 -8.34
C HIS A 66 -8.87 -5.95 -9.83
N PRO A 67 -10.13 -6.18 -10.24
CA PRO A 67 -10.53 -6.23 -11.66
C PRO A 67 -10.15 -4.99 -12.47
N HIS A 68 -10.09 -3.83 -11.83
CA HIS A 68 -9.70 -2.58 -12.49
C HIS A 68 -8.19 -2.41 -12.65
N GLY A 69 -7.38 -3.39 -12.26
CA GLY A 69 -5.91 -3.31 -12.35
C GLY A 69 -5.25 -4.55 -11.75
N ASP A 70 -5.51 -5.71 -12.37
CA ASP A 70 -4.98 -7.00 -11.94
C ASP A 70 -3.54 -7.17 -12.43
N CYS A 71 -2.57 -7.25 -11.52
CA CYS A 71 -1.17 -7.41 -11.84
C CYS A 71 -0.89 -8.78 -12.44
N VAL A 72 -0.07 -8.83 -13.47
CA VAL A 72 0.44 -10.08 -14.04
C VAL A 72 1.76 -10.44 -13.37
N ILE A 73 1.99 -11.71 -13.06
CA ILE A 73 3.29 -12.17 -12.58
C ILE A 73 4.29 -12.11 -13.74
N ALA A 74 5.36 -11.32 -13.57
CA ALA A 74 6.30 -10.99 -14.63
C ALA A 74 7.26 -12.13 -15.00
N GLU A 75 7.57 -13.02 -14.05
CA GLU A 75 8.60 -14.05 -14.25
C GLU A 75 8.43 -15.24 -13.31
N GLY A 76 9.24 -16.30 -13.50
CA GLY A 76 9.21 -17.54 -12.72
C GLY A 76 8.15 -18.52 -13.21
N GLU A 77 7.81 -19.49 -12.36
CA GLU A 77 6.87 -20.57 -12.67
C GLU A 77 5.49 -20.06 -13.08
N TYR A 78 5.05 -18.95 -12.48
CA TYR A 78 3.72 -18.36 -12.67
C TYR A 78 3.71 -17.18 -13.64
N ALA A 79 4.77 -16.99 -14.43
CA ALA A 79 4.85 -15.90 -15.40
C ALA A 79 3.66 -15.87 -16.35
N GLY A 80 3.07 -14.69 -16.55
CA GLY A 80 1.91 -14.49 -17.42
C GLY A 80 0.55 -14.76 -16.77
N ILE A 81 0.51 -15.28 -15.52
CA ILE A 81 -0.73 -15.48 -14.77
C ILE A 81 -1.06 -14.18 -14.00
N THR A 82 -2.33 -13.75 -14.00
CA THR A 82 -2.75 -12.60 -13.19
C THR A 82 -2.80 -12.98 -11.71
N LEU A 83 -2.55 -12.01 -10.82
CA LEU A 83 -2.54 -12.26 -9.37
C LEU A 83 -3.88 -12.78 -8.88
N SER A 84 -5.00 -12.29 -9.43
CA SER A 84 -6.34 -12.78 -9.07
C SER A 84 -6.53 -14.27 -9.42
N ARG A 85 -6.03 -14.67 -10.57
CA ARG A 85 -6.08 -16.08 -11.01
C ARG A 85 -5.13 -16.93 -10.17
N LEU A 86 -3.92 -16.46 -9.95
CA LEU A 86 -2.94 -17.17 -9.10
C LEU A 86 -3.49 -17.39 -7.69
N TYR A 87 -4.10 -16.35 -7.10
CA TYR A 87 -4.72 -16.45 -5.78
C TYR A 87 -5.84 -17.50 -5.72
N ARG A 88 -6.67 -17.60 -6.76
CA ARG A 88 -7.76 -18.61 -6.80
C ARG A 88 -7.26 -20.04 -7.02
N GLU A 89 -6.27 -20.22 -7.90
CA GLU A 89 -5.78 -21.53 -8.34
C GLU A 89 -4.71 -22.10 -7.39
N HIS A 90 -3.97 -21.25 -6.67
CA HIS A 90 -2.82 -21.59 -5.82
C HIS A 90 -2.94 -20.95 -4.42
N ARG A 91 -4.02 -21.30 -3.72
CA ARG A 91 -4.31 -20.77 -2.37
C ARG A 91 -3.23 -21.08 -1.36
N GLU A 92 -2.50 -22.18 -1.53
CA GLU A 92 -1.37 -22.59 -0.69
C GLU A 92 -0.24 -21.55 -0.68
N LEU A 93 -0.03 -20.79 -1.76
CA LEU A 93 0.95 -19.71 -1.82
C LEU A 93 0.59 -18.53 -0.91
N PHE A 94 -0.67 -18.44 -0.52
CA PHE A 94 -1.23 -17.34 0.27
C PHE A 94 -1.79 -17.84 1.62
N GLY A 95 -1.24 -18.95 2.15
CA GLY A 95 -1.59 -19.47 3.46
C GLY A 95 -3.00 -20.04 3.57
N ASN A 96 -3.66 -20.34 2.42
CA ASN A 96 -5.04 -20.83 2.35
C ASN A 96 -6.06 -19.91 3.05
N LEU A 97 -5.85 -18.60 3.02
CA LEU A 97 -6.78 -17.61 3.58
C LEU A 97 -8.21 -17.84 3.08
N LYS A 98 -9.22 -17.58 3.91
CA LYS A 98 -10.64 -17.79 3.57
C LYS A 98 -11.23 -16.72 2.66
N ASN A 99 -10.57 -15.55 2.53
CA ASN A 99 -11.01 -14.48 1.65
C ASN A 99 -11.27 -15.02 0.23
N PRO A 100 -12.43 -14.78 -0.38
CA PRO A 100 -12.74 -15.31 -1.71
C PRO A 100 -11.79 -14.74 -2.78
N GLU A 101 -11.33 -13.50 -2.61
CA GLU A 101 -10.40 -12.80 -3.49
C GLU A 101 -9.16 -12.36 -2.73
N PHE A 102 -8.08 -12.00 -3.45
CA PHE A 102 -6.86 -11.48 -2.84
C PHE A 102 -7.17 -10.19 -2.06
N PRO A 103 -6.88 -10.17 -0.74
CA PRO A 103 -7.51 -9.21 0.16
C PRO A 103 -6.92 -7.80 0.15
N LEU A 104 -5.72 -7.61 -0.39
CA LEU A 104 -4.98 -6.34 -0.28
C LEU A 104 -4.70 -5.70 -1.64
N LEU A 105 -4.50 -4.39 -1.59
CA LEU A 105 -4.03 -3.59 -2.71
C LEU A 105 -2.95 -2.63 -2.20
N VAL A 106 -1.77 -2.65 -2.85
CA VAL A 106 -0.66 -1.76 -2.53
C VAL A 106 -0.40 -0.83 -3.70
N LYS A 107 -0.35 0.47 -3.42
CA LYS A 107 -0.16 1.52 -4.43
C LYS A 107 0.95 2.49 -4.05
N ILE A 108 1.58 3.08 -5.06
CA ILE A 108 2.30 4.35 -4.92
C ILE A 108 1.44 5.43 -5.57
N ILE A 109 1.20 6.52 -4.84
CA ILE A 109 0.41 7.68 -5.27
C ILE A 109 1.34 8.87 -5.43
N ASP A 110 1.39 9.44 -6.64
CA ASP A 110 2.11 10.66 -6.98
C ASP A 110 1.12 11.81 -7.17
N ALA A 111 0.85 12.55 -6.11
CA ALA A 111 -0.10 13.66 -6.07
C ALA A 111 0.57 14.96 -6.56
N GLN A 112 0.55 15.22 -7.86
CA GLN A 112 0.98 16.52 -8.42
C GLN A 112 0.02 17.65 -8.06
N ASP A 113 -1.27 17.34 -7.98
CA ASP A 113 -2.35 18.21 -7.49
C ASP A 113 -3.12 17.44 -6.39
N LYS A 114 -3.87 18.16 -5.58
CA LYS A 114 -4.68 17.59 -4.48
C LYS A 114 -5.72 16.59 -5.00
N LEU A 115 -5.89 15.48 -4.31
CA LEU A 115 -6.96 14.53 -4.55
C LEU A 115 -8.31 15.09 -4.07
N SER A 116 -9.41 14.46 -4.47
CA SER A 116 -10.74 14.81 -3.94
C SER A 116 -10.79 14.65 -2.43
N ILE A 117 -11.56 15.49 -1.75
CA ILE A 117 -12.00 15.20 -0.39
C ILE A 117 -12.97 14.04 -0.47
N GLN A 118 -12.68 12.95 0.23
CA GLN A 118 -13.36 11.67 0.08
C GLN A 118 -13.53 10.94 1.40
N VAL A 119 -14.38 9.92 1.39
CA VAL A 119 -14.59 8.99 2.50
C VAL A 119 -14.87 7.60 1.93
N HIS A 120 -14.46 6.57 2.65
CA HIS A 120 -14.69 5.17 2.27
C HIS A 120 -15.67 4.48 3.23
N PRO A 121 -16.55 3.60 2.73
CA PRO A 121 -17.41 2.79 3.57
C PRO A 121 -16.65 1.66 4.25
N ASP A 122 -17.24 1.10 5.31
CA ASP A 122 -16.86 -0.19 5.86
C ASP A 122 -17.40 -1.37 5.02
N ASP A 123 -17.01 -2.61 5.40
CA ASP A 123 -17.43 -3.83 4.69
C ASP A 123 -18.95 -4.03 4.72
N ALA A 124 -19.62 -3.66 5.81
CA ALA A 124 -21.06 -3.84 5.95
C ALA A 124 -21.82 -2.96 4.97
N TYR A 125 -21.47 -1.67 4.92
CA TYR A 125 -22.09 -0.73 4.00
C TYR A 125 -21.74 -1.04 2.53
N ALA A 126 -20.47 -1.32 2.24
CA ALA A 126 -20.05 -1.66 0.89
C ALA A 126 -20.71 -2.96 0.39
N GLY A 127 -20.80 -3.98 1.25
CA GLY A 127 -21.47 -5.25 0.93
C GLY A 127 -22.95 -5.06 0.56
N GLU A 128 -23.66 -4.16 1.24
CA GLU A 128 -25.08 -3.88 0.97
C GLU A 128 -25.29 -2.98 -0.25
N HIS A 129 -24.46 -1.94 -0.42
CA HIS A 129 -24.71 -0.84 -1.37
C HIS A 129 -23.86 -0.89 -2.63
N GLU A 130 -22.74 -1.65 -2.62
CA GLU A 130 -21.77 -1.71 -3.71
C GLU A 130 -21.57 -3.13 -4.24
N ASN A 131 -22.69 -3.86 -4.44
CA ASN A 131 -22.75 -5.19 -5.08
C ASN A 131 -21.86 -6.26 -4.40
N GLY A 132 -21.73 -6.22 -3.08
CA GLY A 132 -20.92 -7.18 -2.33
C GLY A 132 -19.43 -6.85 -2.27
N SER A 133 -19.04 -5.64 -2.63
CA SER A 133 -17.65 -5.18 -2.55
C SER A 133 -17.16 -5.09 -1.10
N LEU A 134 -15.84 -5.12 -0.93
CA LEU A 134 -15.20 -4.82 0.35
C LEU A 134 -15.30 -3.32 0.67
N GLY A 135 -15.30 -2.99 1.95
CA GLY A 135 -15.02 -1.66 2.44
C GLY A 135 -13.57 -1.26 2.13
N LYS A 136 -13.16 -0.08 2.59
CA LYS A 136 -11.82 0.39 2.32
C LYS A 136 -11.18 0.99 3.56
N THR A 137 -10.58 0.11 4.37
CA THR A 137 -9.60 0.50 5.38
C THR A 137 -8.25 0.63 4.70
N GLU A 138 -7.53 1.70 4.97
CA GLU A 138 -6.25 1.98 4.33
C GLU A 138 -5.24 2.59 5.30
N CYS A 139 -3.97 2.55 4.92
CA CYS A 139 -2.92 3.27 5.62
C CYS A 139 -1.93 3.88 4.63
N TRP A 140 -1.32 4.98 5.03
CA TRP A 140 -0.40 5.76 4.21
C TRP A 140 0.98 5.88 4.86
N TYR A 141 2.01 5.64 4.07
CA TYR A 141 3.38 6.00 4.41
C TYR A 141 3.84 7.14 3.51
N VAL A 142 4.22 8.27 4.10
CA VAL A 142 4.70 9.45 3.37
C VAL A 142 6.13 9.20 2.89
N MET A 143 6.27 8.86 1.61
CA MET A 143 7.57 8.59 0.97
C MET A 143 8.33 9.87 0.70
N ASP A 144 7.61 10.94 0.31
CA ASP A 144 8.16 12.27 0.07
C ASP A 144 7.07 13.33 0.13
N CYS A 145 7.41 14.58 0.51
CA CYS A 145 6.48 15.70 0.57
C CYS A 145 7.21 17.04 0.63
N PRO A 146 6.53 18.17 0.30
CA PRO A 146 7.01 19.51 0.61
C PRO A 146 7.23 19.74 2.12
N GLU A 147 8.01 20.77 2.47
CA GLU A 147 8.33 21.08 3.87
C GLU A 147 7.10 21.46 4.71
N ASP A 148 6.12 22.11 4.09
CA ASP A 148 4.87 22.57 4.69
C ASP A 148 3.67 21.68 4.33
N ALA A 149 3.92 20.42 3.99
CA ALA A 149 2.88 19.48 3.59
C ALA A 149 1.87 19.21 4.72
N GLU A 150 0.61 19.13 4.35
CA GLU A 150 -0.49 18.74 5.22
C GLU A 150 -1.34 17.66 4.54
N LEU A 151 -1.99 16.82 5.32
CA LEU A 151 -3.05 15.94 4.86
C LEU A 151 -4.40 16.40 5.41
N VAL A 152 -5.47 16.15 4.69
CA VAL A 152 -6.83 16.30 5.24
C VAL A 152 -7.17 15.01 5.97
N ILE A 153 -7.40 15.09 7.28
CA ILE A 153 -7.76 13.95 8.14
C ILE A 153 -8.89 14.35 9.06
N GLY A 154 -10.07 13.84 8.76
CA GLY A 154 -11.29 14.08 9.51
C GLY A 154 -11.94 15.45 9.28
N HIS A 155 -12.97 15.71 10.06
CA HIS A 155 -13.78 16.92 9.95
C HIS A 155 -14.17 17.49 11.32
N ARG A 156 -14.78 18.71 11.33
CA ARG A 156 -15.10 19.47 12.55
C ARG A 156 -16.56 19.37 12.98
N ALA A 157 -17.45 18.86 12.12
CA ALA A 157 -18.88 18.74 12.43
C ALA A 157 -19.10 17.83 13.65
N LYS A 158 -20.04 18.22 14.52
CA LYS A 158 -20.37 17.53 15.78
C LYS A 158 -21.56 16.60 15.64
N THR A 159 -22.44 16.89 14.70
CA THR A 159 -23.63 16.08 14.39
C THR A 159 -23.69 15.81 12.88
N ARG A 160 -24.47 14.81 12.50
CA ARG A 160 -24.66 14.46 11.10
C ARG A 160 -25.40 15.55 10.32
N GLU A 161 -26.32 16.24 10.98
CA GLU A 161 -27.04 17.39 10.44
C GLU A 161 -26.07 18.54 10.16
N GLU A 162 -25.15 18.85 11.09
CA GLU A 162 -24.13 19.87 10.89
C GLU A 162 -23.20 19.51 9.73
N LEU A 163 -22.78 18.23 9.63
CA LEU A 163 -21.99 17.74 8.49
C LEU A 163 -22.74 17.97 7.17
N ALA A 164 -24.01 17.57 7.10
CA ALA A 164 -24.84 17.73 5.92
C ALA A 164 -25.00 19.21 5.54
N ASP A 165 -25.30 20.08 6.50
CA ASP A 165 -25.46 21.52 6.28
C ASP A 165 -24.15 22.15 5.74
N MET A 166 -23.01 21.77 6.29
CA MET A 166 -21.71 22.29 5.84
C MET A 166 -21.37 21.82 4.43
N VAL A 167 -21.60 20.54 4.12
CA VAL A 167 -21.33 19.97 2.79
C VAL A 167 -22.26 20.61 1.73
N HIS A 168 -23.58 20.68 1.99
CA HIS A 168 -24.55 21.26 1.07
C HIS A 168 -24.33 22.77 0.85
N ALA A 169 -23.84 23.48 1.88
CA ALA A 169 -23.47 24.90 1.77
C ALA A 169 -22.11 25.13 1.10
N GLY A 170 -21.34 24.08 0.75
CA GLY A 170 -20.01 24.19 0.15
C GLY A 170 -18.93 24.74 1.11
N ARG A 171 -19.13 24.64 2.44
CA ARG A 171 -18.21 25.17 3.45
C ARG A 171 -17.08 24.18 3.77
N TYR A 172 -16.42 23.66 2.71
CA TYR A 172 -15.43 22.59 2.85
C TYR A 172 -14.20 22.99 3.65
N GLU A 173 -13.66 24.22 3.48
CA GLU A 173 -12.48 24.68 4.21
C GLU A 173 -12.76 24.85 5.72
N GLU A 174 -13.99 25.17 6.11
CA GLU A 174 -14.40 25.21 7.51
C GLU A 174 -14.61 23.80 8.08
N LEU A 175 -15.04 22.87 7.22
CA LEU A 175 -15.39 21.50 7.59
C LEU A 175 -14.15 20.67 7.89
N ILE A 176 -13.17 20.64 6.99
CA ILE A 176 -12.03 19.71 7.05
C ILE A 176 -11.04 20.07 8.16
N ARG A 177 -10.31 19.05 8.62
CA ARG A 177 -9.11 19.22 9.44
C ARG A 177 -7.87 18.95 8.62
N ARG A 178 -6.85 19.81 8.79
CA ARG A 178 -5.54 19.64 8.18
C ARG A 178 -4.54 19.23 9.24
N VAL A 179 -3.72 18.22 8.92
CA VAL A 179 -2.70 17.65 9.80
C VAL A 179 -1.35 17.79 9.11
N PRO A 180 -0.39 18.54 9.69
CA PRO A 180 0.96 18.62 9.16
C PRO A 180 1.64 17.27 9.12
N VAL A 181 2.33 16.97 8.02
CA VAL A 181 3.06 15.73 7.81
C VAL A 181 4.43 15.96 7.20
N LYS A 182 5.31 14.97 7.34
CA LYS A 182 6.65 14.99 6.76
C LYS A 182 7.04 13.60 6.26
N LYS A 183 8.06 13.54 5.43
CA LYS A 183 8.64 12.27 4.95
C LYS A 183 8.89 11.32 6.12
N GLY A 184 8.44 10.08 5.98
CA GLY A 184 8.55 9.04 6.98
C GLY A 184 7.41 9.01 8.00
N ASP A 185 6.39 9.83 7.86
CA ASP A 185 5.19 9.72 8.68
C ASP A 185 4.28 8.59 8.15
N PHE A 186 3.57 7.96 9.07
CA PHE A 186 2.63 6.89 8.80
C PHE A 186 1.27 7.22 9.41
N LEU A 187 0.20 6.95 8.65
CA LEU A 187 -1.18 7.20 9.06
C LEU A 187 -2.06 5.98 8.78
N GLN A 188 -2.94 5.64 9.74
CA GLN A 188 -4.05 4.71 9.56
C GLN A 188 -5.32 5.50 9.27
N ILE A 189 -6.07 5.11 8.24
CA ILE A 189 -7.33 5.72 7.82
C ILE A 189 -8.43 4.68 7.97
N GLU A 190 -9.23 4.85 9.01
CA GLU A 190 -10.39 3.98 9.25
C GLU A 190 -11.55 4.34 8.31
N PRO A 191 -12.42 3.39 7.95
CA PRO A 191 -13.64 3.67 7.22
C PRO A 191 -14.45 4.78 7.90
N GLY A 192 -15.12 5.60 7.11
CA GLY A 192 -15.88 6.75 7.61
C GLY A 192 -15.04 8.00 7.93
N THR A 193 -13.71 7.92 7.87
CA THR A 193 -12.85 9.09 8.01
C THR A 193 -12.87 9.91 6.72
N VAL A 194 -13.26 11.18 6.81
CA VAL A 194 -13.14 12.13 5.68
C VAL A 194 -11.67 12.51 5.52
N HIS A 195 -11.09 12.32 4.32
CA HIS A 195 -9.66 12.52 4.10
C HIS A 195 -9.35 13.00 2.68
N ALA A 196 -8.14 13.53 2.50
CA ALA A 196 -7.56 13.80 1.18
C ALA A 196 -6.03 13.89 1.25
N ILE A 197 -5.38 13.39 0.20
CA ILE A 197 -3.97 13.66 -0.08
C ILE A 197 -3.89 15.03 -0.77
N THR A 198 -3.01 15.89 -0.28
CA THR A 198 -2.79 17.23 -0.85
C THR A 198 -1.69 17.19 -1.92
N GLU A 199 -1.46 18.32 -2.56
CA GLU A 199 -0.48 18.44 -3.64
C GLU A 199 0.97 18.22 -3.16
N GLY A 200 1.80 17.66 -4.03
CA GLY A 200 3.22 17.45 -3.81
C GLY A 200 3.59 16.18 -3.04
N LEU A 201 2.62 15.45 -2.48
CA LEU A 201 2.89 14.24 -1.72
C LEU A 201 3.17 13.04 -2.62
N LEU A 202 4.08 12.19 -2.15
CA LEU A 202 4.31 10.83 -2.65
C LEU A 202 4.02 9.84 -1.53
N ILE A 203 3.04 8.98 -1.73
CA ILE A 203 2.49 8.09 -0.69
C ILE A 203 2.61 6.64 -1.13
N LEU A 204 3.06 5.75 -0.23
CA LEU A 204 2.74 4.32 -0.34
C LEU A 204 1.46 4.05 0.44
N GLU A 205 0.45 3.54 -0.23
CA GLU A 205 -0.84 3.15 0.34
C GLU A 205 -0.94 1.63 0.39
N THR A 206 -1.28 1.09 1.56
CA THR A 206 -1.70 -0.30 1.74
C THR A 206 -3.15 -0.30 2.21
N GLN A 207 -4.01 -1.07 1.54
CA GLN A 207 -5.45 -1.05 1.76
C GLN A 207 -6.12 -2.41 1.52
N GLN A 208 -7.38 -2.55 1.97
CA GLN A 208 -8.24 -3.61 1.48
C GLN A 208 -8.37 -3.53 -0.05
N SER A 209 -8.60 -4.67 -0.72
CA SER A 209 -8.76 -4.75 -2.19
C SER A 209 -10.08 -4.15 -2.65
N SER A 210 -10.20 -2.83 -2.56
CA SER A 210 -11.37 -2.03 -2.92
C SER A 210 -10.94 -0.72 -3.58
N ASP A 211 -11.72 -0.23 -4.56
CA ASP A 211 -11.53 1.08 -5.16
C ASP A 211 -12.72 2.02 -4.96
N ILE A 212 -13.63 1.64 -4.04
CA ILE A 212 -14.81 2.43 -3.72
C ILE A 212 -14.40 3.74 -3.07
N THR A 213 -14.87 4.84 -3.67
CA THR A 213 -14.56 6.20 -3.23
C THR A 213 -15.80 7.07 -3.29
N TYR A 214 -16.29 7.53 -2.15
CA TYR A 214 -17.33 8.55 -2.09
C TYR A 214 -16.69 9.93 -2.03
N ARG A 215 -16.78 10.66 -3.16
CA ARG A 215 -16.24 12.02 -3.26
C ARG A 215 -17.19 13.01 -2.63
N VAL A 216 -16.73 13.68 -1.58
CA VAL A 216 -17.43 14.80 -0.93
C VAL A 216 -17.28 16.06 -1.77
N TYR A 217 -16.04 16.31 -2.27
CA TYR A 217 -15.72 17.48 -3.07
C TYR A 217 -14.53 17.23 -3.99
N ASP A 218 -14.60 17.72 -5.22
CA ASP A 218 -13.57 17.52 -6.24
C ASP A 218 -13.12 18.83 -6.94
N TYR A 219 -13.26 19.94 -6.28
CA TYR A 219 -12.78 21.26 -6.73
C TYR A 219 -13.34 21.72 -8.09
N GLY A 220 -14.41 21.09 -8.59
CA GLY A 220 -14.97 21.38 -9.92
C GLY A 220 -14.10 20.92 -11.08
N ARG A 221 -13.17 20.00 -10.86
CA ARG A 221 -12.28 19.47 -11.91
C ARG A 221 -13.06 18.73 -12.98
N LEU A 222 -12.60 18.90 -14.23
CA LEU A 222 -13.19 18.27 -15.39
C LEU A 222 -12.32 17.14 -15.93
N VAL A 223 -12.96 16.03 -16.28
CA VAL A 223 -12.38 14.92 -17.06
C VAL A 223 -13.19 14.85 -18.36
N ASP A 224 -12.53 14.96 -19.50
CA ASP A 224 -13.17 15.00 -20.82
C ASP A 224 -14.30 16.05 -20.91
N GLY A 225 -14.06 17.22 -20.27
CA GLY A 225 -14.99 18.35 -20.26
C GLY A 225 -16.20 18.19 -19.34
N LYS A 226 -16.25 17.14 -18.51
CA LYS A 226 -17.32 16.88 -17.53
C LYS A 226 -16.78 16.81 -16.12
N PRO A 227 -17.51 17.31 -15.11
CA PRO A 227 -17.12 17.13 -13.71
C PRO A 227 -17.18 15.64 -13.34
N ARG A 228 -16.21 15.21 -12.52
CA ARG A 228 -16.27 13.86 -11.94
C ARG A 228 -17.49 13.76 -11.01
N PRO A 229 -18.15 12.58 -10.94
CA PRO A 229 -19.23 12.36 -9.98
C PRO A 229 -18.80 12.64 -8.54
N ILE A 230 -19.64 13.33 -7.78
CA ILE A 230 -19.55 13.47 -6.33
C ILE A 230 -20.68 12.65 -5.68
N HIS A 231 -20.47 12.18 -4.46
CA HIS A 231 -21.34 11.20 -3.78
C HIS A 231 -21.72 11.76 -2.41
N VAL A 232 -22.36 12.95 -2.43
CA VAL A 232 -22.62 13.74 -1.20
C VAL A 232 -23.44 12.94 -0.18
N GLU A 233 -24.53 12.33 -0.60
CA GLU A 233 -25.42 11.62 0.32
C GLU A 233 -24.76 10.37 0.92
N GLN A 234 -24.08 9.57 0.09
CA GLN A 234 -23.32 8.41 0.56
C GLN A 234 -22.19 8.85 1.52
N SER A 235 -21.50 9.94 1.19
CA SER A 235 -20.45 10.50 2.05
C SER A 235 -20.98 10.90 3.42
N ILE A 236 -22.14 11.57 3.47
CA ILE A 236 -22.79 11.97 4.72
C ILE A 236 -23.25 10.73 5.52
N GLN A 237 -23.71 9.69 4.84
CA GLN A 237 -24.16 8.45 5.50
C GLN A 237 -23.02 7.69 6.16
N VAL A 238 -21.87 7.54 5.47
CA VAL A 238 -20.77 6.70 5.95
C VAL A 238 -19.77 7.45 6.84
N ALA A 239 -19.73 8.79 6.79
CA ALA A 239 -18.79 9.56 7.59
C ALA A 239 -18.97 9.35 9.09
N ASN A 240 -17.87 9.21 9.82
CA ASN A 240 -17.87 9.15 11.29
C ASN A 240 -18.22 10.53 11.88
N VAL A 241 -19.24 10.61 12.73
CA VAL A 241 -19.66 11.87 13.36
C VAL A 241 -20.00 11.62 14.84
N PRO A 242 -19.37 12.34 15.79
CA PRO A 242 -18.22 13.21 15.58
C PRO A 242 -17.00 12.45 15.11
N ASP A 243 -16.12 13.12 14.37
CA ASP A 243 -14.87 12.53 13.91
C ASP A 243 -13.74 12.79 14.91
N GLU A 244 -13.04 11.74 15.34
CA GLU A 244 -11.94 11.77 16.30
C GLU A 244 -10.60 11.23 15.72
N SER A 245 -10.51 11.12 14.40
CA SER A 245 -9.41 10.43 13.70
C SER A 245 -8.04 11.14 13.79
N ASP A 246 -8.03 12.46 13.98
CA ASP A 246 -6.82 13.30 13.90
C ASP A 246 -5.75 13.01 14.96
N ARG A 247 -6.13 12.49 16.12
CA ARG A 247 -5.23 12.37 17.28
C ARG A 247 -4.55 11.01 17.41
N LYS A 248 -5.04 9.99 16.73
CA LYS A 248 -4.62 8.59 16.92
C LYS A 248 -3.91 8.00 15.72
N ALA A 249 -4.04 8.63 14.57
CA ALA A 249 -3.63 8.03 13.30
C ALA A 249 -2.14 8.24 12.95
N LEU A 250 -1.50 9.34 13.37
CA LEU A 250 -0.16 9.74 12.91
C LEU A 250 0.95 9.12 13.77
N LYS A 251 1.87 8.39 13.13
CA LYS A 251 3.11 7.89 13.72
C LYS A 251 4.32 8.47 13.00
N HIS A 252 5.29 8.96 13.77
CA HIS A 252 6.57 9.45 13.26
C HIS A 252 7.60 8.32 13.27
N THR A 253 8.11 7.92 12.11
CA THR A 253 9.02 6.76 11.99
C THR A 253 10.48 7.11 11.73
N GLN A 254 10.83 8.40 11.72
CA GLN A 254 12.17 8.89 11.36
C GLN A 254 13.28 8.42 12.31
N GLY A 255 12.96 8.08 13.55
CA GLY A 255 13.91 7.61 14.55
C GLY A 255 13.99 6.08 14.68
N TYR A 256 13.36 5.32 13.79
CA TYR A 256 13.37 3.86 13.85
C TYR A 256 14.75 3.30 13.53
N SER A 257 15.22 2.36 14.35
CA SER A 257 16.53 1.72 14.16
C SER A 257 16.56 0.83 12.91
N ALA A 258 17.72 0.77 12.25
CA ALA A 258 17.95 -0.17 11.16
C ALA A 258 17.98 -1.63 11.67
N ASN A 259 17.84 -2.55 10.73
CA ASN A 259 17.89 -4.01 10.93
C ASN A 259 16.91 -4.50 12.01
N ARG A 260 15.72 -3.92 12.00
CA ARG A 260 14.59 -4.32 12.81
C ARG A 260 13.27 -4.03 12.10
N MET A 261 12.36 -5.00 12.09
CA MET A 261 10.97 -4.79 11.65
C MET A 261 10.21 -4.03 12.74
N HIS A 262 9.76 -2.83 12.42
CA HIS A 262 8.95 -1.99 13.29
C HIS A 262 7.49 -2.02 12.84
N GLU A 263 6.62 -2.57 13.67
CA GLU A 263 5.19 -2.60 13.37
C GLU A 263 4.62 -1.17 13.33
N LEU A 264 4.04 -0.82 12.19
CA LEU A 264 3.35 0.43 11.98
C LEU A 264 1.88 0.33 12.36
N VAL A 265 1.22 -0.76 11.98
CA VAL A 265 -0.17 -1.06 12.33
C VAL A 265 -0.43 -2.56 12.31
N SER A 266 -1.33 -2.98 13.19
CA SER A 266 -2.00 -4.28 13.15
C SER A 266 -3.49 -4.01 13.32
N CYS A 267 -4.29 -4.35 12.31
CA CYS A 267 -5.74 -4.16 12.29
C CYS A 267 -6.44 -5.46 11.81
N PRO A 268 -7.77 -5.56 11.81
CA PRO A 268 -8.47 -6.78 11.39
C PRO A 268 -8.19 -7.23 9.96
N PHE A 269 -7.68 -6.34 9.09
CA PHE A 269 -7.50 -6.61 7.65
C PHE A 269 -6.05 -6.87 7.27
N TYR A 270 -5.10 -6.20 7.95
CA TYR A 270 -3.68 -6.28 7.61
C TYR A 270 -2.76 -5.93 8.79
N LYS A 271 -1.51 -6.35 8.64
CA LYS A 271 -0.37 -5.86 9.43
C LYS A 271 0.61 -5.18 8.49
N VAL A 272 1.22 -4.09 8.95
CA VAL A 272 2.23 -3.34 8.18
C VAL A 272 3.44 -3.06 9.05
N TRP A 273 4.63 -3.26 8.49
CA TRP A 273 5.91 -2.96 9.14
C TRP A 273 6.77 -2.05 8.27
N LYS A 274 7.59 -1.25 8.94
CA LYS A 274 8.74 -0.59 8.33
C LYS A 274 10.01 -1.36 8.65
N LEU A 275 10.85 -1.54 7.64
CA LEU A 275 12.19 -2.10 7.77
C LEU A 275 13.20 -1.20 7.06
N LYS A 276 14.23 -0.74 7.79
CA LYS A 276 15.43 -0.16 7.20
C LYS A 276 16.53 -1.20 7.26
N VAL A 277 17.14 -1.54 6.13
CA VAL A 277 18.30 -2.46 6.03
C VAL A 277 19.55 -1.62 5.88
N GLU A 278 20.53 -1.89 6.73
CA GLU A 278 21.92 -1.41 6.61
C GLU A 278 22.85 -2.62 6.70
N GLY A 279 23.49 -2.97 5.59
CA GLY A 279 24.30 -4.18 5.47
C GLY A 279 23.46 -5.43 5.25
N GLU A 280 23.22 -6.25 6.28
CA GLU A 280 22.48 -7.52 6.16
C GLU A 280 21.41 -7.62 7.27
N PHE A 281 20.25 -8.12 6.92
CA PHE A 281 19.15 -8.40 7.84
C PHE A 281 18.50 -9.75 7.50
N LEU A 282 18.41 -10.61 8.53
CA LEU A 282 17.79 -11.94 8.44
C LEU A 282 16.51 -11.96 9.26
N ALA A 283 15.46 -12.55 8.71
CA ALA A 283 14.21 -12.81 9.42
C ALA A 283 13.48 -14.01 8.81
N ASP A 284 12.53 -14.57 9.54
CA ASP A 284 11.66 -15.63 9.03
C ASP A 284 10.36 -15.04 8.48
N GLN A 285 9.95 -15.49 7.28
CA GLN A 285 8.63 -15.25 6.72
C GLN A 285 7.70 -16.37 7.17
N ASP A 286 6.90 -16.12 8.19
CA ASP A 286 5.94 -17.02 8.84
C ASP A 286 4.46 -16.57 8.64
N GLN A 287 4.25 -15.44 7.95
CA GLN A 287 2.93 -14.93 7.66
C GLN A 287 2.27 -15.72 6.52
N PRO A 288 0.92 -15.64 6.33
CA PRO A 288 0.24 -16.25 5.19
C PRO A 288 0.88 -15.93 3.84
N PHE A 289 1.40 -14.74 3.68
CA PHE A 289 2.30 -14.24 2.65
C PHE A 289 2.90 -12.92 3.12
N LEU A 290 3.95 -12.44 2.49
CA LEU A 290 4.52 -11.14 2.80
C LEU A 290 4.65 -10.31 1.53
N LEU A 291 4.00 -9.15 1.50
CA LEU A 291 4.16 -8.14 0.47
C LEU A 291 5.35 -7.27 0.83
N VAL A 292 6.23 -7.04 -0.14
CA VAL A 292 7.46 -6.25 0.03
C VAL A 292 7.43 -5.10 -0.96
N SER A 293 7.51 -3.86 -0.48
CA SER A 293 7.64 -2.66 -1.31
C SER A 293 8.93 -1.93 -0.94
N VAL A 294 9.86 -1.80 -1.89
CA VAL A 294 11.10 -1.05 -1.70
C VAL A 294 10.80 0.43 -1.92
N ILE A 295 10.84 1.23 -0.86
CA ILE A 295 10.47 2.65 -0.90
C ILE A 295 11.66 3.60 -1.05
N GLU A 296 12.87 3.14 -0.71
CA GLU A 296 14.11 3.92 -0.85
C GLU A 296 15.30 2.97 -1.01
N GLY A 297 16.34 3.38 -1.74
CA GLY A 297 17.61 2.66 -1.87
C GLY A 297 17.56 1.43 -2.77
N SER A 298 18.49 0.51 -2.55
CA SER A 298 18.63 -0.73 -3.34
C SER A 298 19.42 -1.79 -2.59
N GLY A 299 19.28 -3.04 -3.02
CA GLY A 299 20.01 -4.16 -2.42
C GLY A 299 19.64 -5.48 -3.06
N THR A 300 19.58 -6.52 -2.24
CA THR A 300 19.11 -7.85 -2.66
C THR A 300 18.15 -8.44 -1.61
N LEU A 301 17.22 -9.27 -2.07
CA LEU A 301 16.45 -10.22 -1.28
C LEU A 301 16.78 -11.62 -1.76
N ASP A 302 17.42 -12.44 -0.91
CA ASP A 302 17.93 -13.77 -1.23
C ASP A 302 18.75 -13.81 -2.55
N GLY A 303 19.60 -12.80 -2.74
CA GLY A 303 20.43 -12.62 -3.94
C GLY A 303 19.70 -12.04 -5.16
N ARG A 304 18.37 -11.87 -5.12
CA ARG A 304 17.62 -11.13 -6.12
C ARG A 304 17.85 -9.64 -5.94
N LYS A 305 18.30 -8.94 -6.98
CA LYS A 305 18.46 -7.49 -6.96
C LYS A 305 17.10 -6.81 -6.84
N VAL A 306 17.02 -5.84 -5.94
CA VAL A 306 15.85 -5.00 -5.73
C VAL A 306 16.25 -3.53 -5.61
N ARG A 307 15.34 -2.64 -5.99
CA ARG A 307 15.54 -1.19 -5.95
C ARG A 307 14.24 -0.47 -5.64
N ARG A 308 14.33 0.80 -5.35
CA ARG A 308 13.16 1.67 -5.15
C ARG A 308 12.12 1.48 -6.25
N GLY A 309 10.88 1.22 -5.85
CA GLY A 309 9.75 0.96 -6.73
C GLY A 309 9.50 -0.52 -7.04
N ASP A 310 10.36 -1.43 -6.62
CA ASP A 310 10.07 -2.85 -6.77
C ASP A 310 9.05 -3.32 -5.73
N HIS A 311 8.13 -4.15 -6.20
CA HIS A 311 7.11 -4.82 -5.40
C HIS A 311 7.24 -6.33 -5.58
N LEU A 312 7.23 -7.06 -4.46
CA LEU A 312 7.42 -8.51 -4.44
C LEU A 312 6.40 -9.16 -3.50
N ILE A 313 6.12 -10.45 -3.72
CA ILE A 313 5.30 -11.26 -2.83
C ILE A 313 6.13 -12.49 -2.44
N LEU A 314 6.37 -12.66 -1.15
CA LEU A 314 6.93 -13.88 -0.58
C LEU A 314 5.77 -14.79 -0.18
N PRO A 315 5.67 -16.00 -0.75
CA PRO A 315 4.55 -16.90 -0.48
C PRO A 315 4.59 -17.50 0.93
N ALA A 316 3.51 -18.15 1.32
CA ALA A 316 3.44 -18.93 2.54
C ALA A 316 4.56 -19.97 2.61
N GLY A 317 5.09 -20.17 3.81
CA GLY A 317 6.16 -21.13 4.06
C GLY A 317 7.46 -20.80 3.32
N TYR A 318 7.71 -19.53 3.01
CA TYR A 318 8.97 -19.09 2.41
C TYR A 318 10.17 -19.38 3.32
N GLY A 319 9.98 -19.20 4.63
CA GLY A 319 11.00 -19.41 5.65
C GLY A 319 11.98 -18.25 5.79
N GLU A 320 13.23 -18.52 6.14
CA GLU A 320 14.26 -17.48 6.33
C GLU A 320 14.40 -16.61 5.07
N MET A 321 14.39 -15.30 5.24
CA MET A 321 14.63 -14.30 4.18
C MET A 321 15.84 -13.46 4.54
N CYS A 322 16.69 -13.17 3.55
CA CYS A 322 17.92 -12.39 3.70
C CYS A 322 17.84 -11.12 2.85
N PHE A 323 17.75 -9.98 3.49
CA PHE A 323 17.93 -8.68 2.85
C PHE A 323 19.37 -8.21 2.99
N SER A 324 19.96 -7.69 1.91
CA SER A 324 21.33 -7.14 1.94
C SER A 324 21.41 -5.87 1.10
N GLY A 325 22.05 -4.84 1.63
CA GLY A 325 22.23 -3.54 0.97
C GLY A 325 21.92 -2.36 1.89
N ASP A 326 21.54 -1.25 1.27
CA ASP A 326 21.06 -0.04 1.97
C ASP A 326 19.72 0.36 1.36
N MET A 327 18.63 0.05 2.08
CA MET A 327 17.27 0.26 1.58
C MET A 327 16.24 0.38 2.69
N GLU A 328 15.16 1.08 2.41
CA GLU A 328 13.96 1.11 3.24
C GLU A 328 12.80 0.38 2.55
N LEU A 329 12.05 -0.37 3.35
CA LEU A 329 10.97 -1.21 2.87
C LEU A 329 9.72 -1.01 3.73
N ILE A 330 8.56 -1.08 3.10
CA ILE A 330 7.30 -1.32 3.76
C ILE A 330 6.88 -2.76 3.45
N LEU A 331 6.63 -3.50 4.52
CA LEU A 331 6.21 -4.90 4.47
C LEU A 331 4.74 -4.97 4.93
N SER A 332 3.94 -5.81 4.29
CA SER A 332 2.56 -6.00 4.73
C SER A 332 2.06 -7.42 4.49
N THR A 333 1.07 -7.84 5.27
CA THR A 333 0.37 -9.11 5.11
C THR A 333 -1.10 -8.94 5.43
N ALA A 334 -1.94 -9.83 4.90
CA ALA A 334 -3.33 -9.89 5.34
C ALA A 334 -3.45 -10.60 6.69
N VAL A 335 -4.48 -10.22 7.42
CA VAL A 335 -4.92 -10.89 8.66
C VAL A 335 -6.22 -11.63 8.35
N GLU A 336 -6.35 -12.86 8.84
CA GLU A 336 -7.61 -13.59 8.83
C GLU A 336 -8.34 -13.34 10.16
N GLU A 337 -9.63 -13.02 10.11
CA GLU A 337 -10.43 -12.93 11.34
C GLU A 337 -10.32 -14.21 12.17
N GLY A 338 -9.82 -14.09 13.41
CA GLY A 338 -9.69 -15.21 14.35
C GLY A 338 -8.31 -15.84 14.46
N MET A 339 -7.27 -15.28 13.80
CA MET A 339 -5.87 -15.59 14.10
C MET A 339 -5.35 -14.55 15.12
N GLU A 340 -5.48 -14.85 16.41
CA GLU A 340 -4.74 -14.20 17.50
C GLU A 340 -3.48 -14.99 17.85
#